data_3e01455cd9262ec9810941554dbfe596
#
_entry.id   3e01455cd9262ec9810941554dbfe596
#
_cell.length_a   1.000
_cell.length_b   1.000
_cell.length_c   1.000
_cell.angle_alpha   90.00
_cell.angle_beta   90.00
_cell.angle_gamma   90.00
#
_symmetry.space_group_name_H-M   'P 1'
#
loop_
_entity.id
_entity.type
_entity.pdbx_description
1 polymer ?
#
loop_
_entity_poly.entity_id
_entity_poly.type
_entity_poly.pdbx_seq_one_letter_code
_entity_poly.pdbx_strand_id
1 'polypeptide(L)'
;MLAPVRNERLVVTTDAVVEGVHFSRAYFAPADIGHKALAVNLSDLAAMAATPQWALLSLVLPGDMPVVDVESLVDGLSALAALHNVSVVGGNITRTTGPLVVDVTAGGTVASRKWLTRAGAVAGDDIWVSGTIGGAAAGLEMLAESGTRTPDPGSPIPDPGCVARQRRPEPRVRLGVAMGRGRAARAAMDLSDGLADAVRQVAAASGVGARLDASALPIEPAATAWWQARGADPILAAIAGGEEYELLFAVSKRGSGRLRNVRRQVADPVLTRVGVFTKDPASLVVDRGGREDALPQGYRHF
;
A
#
# COMPACT_ATOMS: atom_id res chain seq x y z
N MET A 1 11.52 -20.66 17.71
CA MET A 1 10.22 -20.76 18.42
C MET A 1 9.68 -19.35 18.64
N LEU A 2 8.49 -19.05 18.13
CA LEU A 2 7.84 -17.76 18.33
C LEU A 2 6.96 -17.88 19.59
N ALA A 3 7.31 -17.17 20.64
CA ALA A 3 6.52 -17.16 21.87
C ALA A 3 5.64 -15.88 21.87
N PRO A 4 4.31 -16.02 21.86
CA PRO A 4 3.45 -14.85 21.96
C PRO A 4 3.64 -14.17 23.32
N VAL A 5 3.80 -12.87 23.33
CA VAL A 5 3.89 -12.08 24.56
C VAL A 5 2.49 -11.99 25.19
N ARG A 6 2.43 -12.07 26.51
CA ARG A 6 1.15 -11.95 27.24
C ARG A 6 0.45 -10.62 26.88
N ASN A 7 -0.85 -10.70 26.60
CA ASN A 7 -1.69 -9.58 26.17
C ASN A 7 -1.40 -9.01 24.77
N GLU A 8 -0.66 -9.72 23.92
CA GLU A 8 -0.53 -9.44 22.51
C GLU A 8 -1.27 -10.46 21.65
N ARG A 9 -1.58 -10.07 20.42
CA ARG A 9 -2.09 -10.95 19.38
C ARG A 9 -1.05 -11.05 18.28
N LEU A 10 -0.89 -12.26 17.75
CA LEU A 10 -0.12 -12.50 16.55
C LEU A 10 -0.95 -12.05 15.35
N VAL A 11 -0.31 -11.31 14.45
CA VAL A 11 -0.82 -10.95 13.12
C VAL A 11 0.12 -11.57 12.11
N VAL A 12 -0.45 -12.27 11.12
CA VAL A 12 0.30 -12.93 10.05
C VAL A 12 -0.34 -12.56 8.73
N THR A 13 0.48 -12.29 7.74
CA THR A 13 0.07 -12.07 6.35
C THR A 13 0.98 -12.83 5.40
N THR A 14 0.55 -13.05 4.17
CA THR A 14 1.36 -13.63 3.10
C THR A 14 0.94 -13.05 1.76
N ASP A 15 1.93 -12.58 1.00
CA ASP A 15 1.78 -12.05 -0.34
C ASP A 15 2.90 -12.53 -1.25
N ALA A 16 2.53 -12.88 -2.48
CA ALA A 16 3.45 -13.23 -3.54
C ALA A 16 3.53 -12.11 -4.59
N VAL A 17 4.75 -11.68 -4.93
CA VAL A 17 4.97 -10.84 -6.11
C VAL A 17 5.45 -11.72 -7.27
N VAL A 18 4.79 -11.58 -8.42
CA VAL A 18 4.96 -12.46 -9.60
C VAL A 18 5.42 -11.62 -10.79
N GLU A 19 6.46 -12.07 -11.47
CA GLU A 19 6.95 -11.46 -12.72
C GLU A 19 5.87 -11.49 -13.80
N GLY A 20 5.67 -10.38 -14.49
CA GLY A 20 4.61 -10.19 -15.49
C GLY A 20 3.27 -9.76 -14.91
N VAL A 21 3.11 -9.77 -13.56
CA VAL A 21 1.91 -9.27 -12.86
C VAL A 21 2.26 -8.04 -12.02
N HIS A 22 3.18 -8.17 -11.06
CA HIS A 22 3.53 -7.12 -10.10
C HIS A 22 4.83 -6.39 -10.44
N PHE A 23 5.67 -6.97 -11.29
CA PHE A 23 6.93 -6.39 -11.76
C PHE A 23 7.38 -7.02 -13.08
N SER A 24 8.35 -6.38 -13.72
CA SER A 24 9.08 -6.97 -14.85
C SER A 24 10.58 -6.75 -14.65
N ARG A 25 11.39 -7.80 -14.84
CA ARG A 25 12.86 -7.70 -14.80
C ARG A 25 13.43 -6.77 -15.88
N ALA A 26 12.65 -6.42 -16.90
CA ALA A 26 13.06 -5.43 -17.90
C ALA A 26 13.29 -4.04 -17.28
N TYR A 27 12.48 -3.65 -16.30
CA TYR A 27 12.54 -2.33 -15.68
C TYR A 27 12.62 -2.31 -14.14
N PHE A 28 12.60 -3.48 -13.46
CA PHE A 28 12.93 -3.59 -12.03
C PHE A 28 14.33 -4.15 -11.83
N ALA A 29 15.11 -3.53 -10.95
CA ALA A 29 16.35 -4.16 -10.48
C ALA A 29 16.00 -5.28 -9.47
N PRO A 30 16.85 -6.35 -9.35
CA PRO A 30 16.58 -7.41 -8.39
C PRO A 30 16.41 -6.92 -6.95
N ALA A 31 17.20 -5.95 -6.50
CA ALA A 31 17.05 -5.34 -5.18
C ALA A 31 15.69 -4.64 -4.99
N ASP A 32 15.10 -4.05 -6.05
CA ASP A 32 13.77 -3.42 -5.97
C ASP A 32 12.68 -4.49 -5.81
N ILE A 33 12.82 -5.63 -6.49
CA ILE A 33 11.90 -6.77 -6.38
C ILE A 33 11.90 -7.29 -4.94
N GLY A 34 13.07 -7.50 -4.35
CA GLY A 34 13.19 -7.95 -2.96
C GLY A 34 12.61 -6.95 -1.96
N HIS A 35 12.87 -5.65 -2.15
CA HIS A 35 12.27 -4.59 -1.35
C HIS A 35 10.73 -4.65 -1.43
N LYS A 36 10.16 -4.65 -2.66
CA LYS A 36 8.72 -4.67 -2.89
C LYS A 36 8.07 -5.90 -2.25
N ALA A 37 8.65 -7.08 -2.41
CA ALA A 37 8.11 -8.32 -1.86
C ALA A 37 7.94 -8.28 -0.33
N LEU A 38 8.85 -7.64 0.40
CA LEU A 38 8.68 -7.46 1.84
C LEU A 38 7.74 -6.29 2.15
N ALA A 39 7.83 -5.19 1.40
CA ALA A 39 7.07 -3.98 1.66
C ALA A 39 5.56 -4.20 1.61
N VAL A 40 5.06 -4.99 0.66
CA VAL A 40 3.63 -5.30 0.53
C VAL A 40 3.11 -6.00 1.79
N ASN A 41 3.84 -6.97 2.31
CA ASN A 41 3.51 -7.67 3.56
C ASN A 41 3.59 -6.76 4.80
N LEU A 42 4.59 -5.87 4.85
CA LEU A 42 4.70 -4.90 5.94
C LEU A 42 3.55 -3.88 5.91
N SER A 43 2.99 -3.60 4.74
CA SER A 43 1.81 -2.75 4.56
C SER A 43 0.57 -3.34 5.23
N ASP A 44 0.32 -4.64 5.04
CA ASP A 44 -0.76 -5.35 5.73
C ASP A 44 -0.61 -5.30 7.26
N LEU A 45 0.61 -5.55 7.75
CA LEU A 45 0.88 -5.46 9.18
C LEU A 45 0.65 -4.03 9.69
N ALA A 46 1.01 -3.02 8.92
CA ALA A 46 0.76 -1.61 9.23
C ALA A 46 -0.75 -1.30 9.28
N ALA A 47 -1.53 -1.78 8.31
CA ALA A 47 -2.99 -1.63 8.29
C ALA A 47 -3.65 -2.24 9.53
N MET A 48 -3.11 -3.35 10.05
CA MET A 48 -3.54 -4.00 11.28
C MET A 48 -2.97 -3.38 12.57
N ALA A 49 -2.16 -2.30 12.46
CA ALA A 49 -1.44 -1.67 13.58
C ALA A 49 -0.46 -2.62 14.29
N ALA A 50 0.00 -3.67 13.60
CA ALA A 50 0.95 -4.63 14.13
C ALA A 50 2.39 -4.12 14.01
N THR A 51 3.22 -4.44 15.00
CA THR A 51 4.67 -4.25 14.94
C THR A 51 5.28 -5.49 14.27
N PRO A 52 5.88 -5.37 13.09
CA PRO A 52 6.53 -6.49 12.41
C PRO A 52 7.66 -7.08 13.26
N GLN A 53 7.91 -8.38 13.14
CA GLN A 53 8.96 -9.06 13.92
C GLN A 53 9.76 -10.06 13.07
N TRP A 54 9.12 -10.80 12.18
CA TRP A 54 9.75 -11.88 11.43
C TRP A 54 9.14 -12.02 10.04
N ALA A 55 9.91 -12.63 9.13
CA ALA A 55 9.46 -13.02 7.81
C ALA A 55 10.03 -14.39 7.40
N LEU A 56 9.29 -15.08 6.53
CA LEU A 56 9.73 -16.25 5.76
C LEU A 56 9.80 -15.83 4.29
N LEU A 57 10.83 -16.27 3.57
CA LEU A 57 11.04 -15.95 2.17
C LEU A 57 11.04 -17.22 1.32
N SER A 58 10.07 -17.37 0.43
CA SER A 58 10.03 -18.45 -0.56
C SER A 58 10.33 -17.89 -1.95
N LEU A 59 11.37 -18.42 -2.58
CA LEU A 59 11.83 -18.06 -3.92
C LEU A 59 11.51 -19.17 -4.90
N VAL A 60 10.78 -18.86 -5.97
CA VAL A 60 10.57 -19.72 -7.13
C VAL A 60 11.34 -19.12 -8.30
N LEU A 61 12.53 -19.65 -8.57
CA LEU A 61 13.53 -19.05 -9.44
C LEU A 61 13.48 -19.64 -10.85
N PRO A 62 13.43 -18.82 -11.92
CA PRO A 62 13.72 -19.25 -13.28
C PRO A 62 15.12 -19.85 -13.34
N GLY A 63 15.26 -20.90 -14.17
CA GLY A 63 16.51 -21.65 -14.23
C GLY A 63 17.71 -20.90 -14.82
N ASP A 64 17.46 -19.77 -15.45
CA ASP A 64 18.45 -18.87 -16.09
C ASP A 64 18.78 -17.64 -15.22
N MET A 65 18.20 -17.50 -14.04
CA MET A 65 18.45 -16.36 -13.18
C MET A 65 19.87 -16.41 -12.60
N PRO A 66 20.70 -15.37 -12.83
CA PRO A 66 22.06 -15.31 -12.29
C PRO A 66 22.06 -15.28 -10.76
N VAL A 67 23.05 -15.95 -10.14
CA VAL A 67 23.20 -15.97 -8.67
C VAL A 67 23.33 -14.55 -8.11
N VAL A 68 24.07 -13.67 -8.79
CA VAL A 68 24.25 -12.26 -8.37
C VAL A 68 22.93 -11.51 -8.32
N ASP A 69 21.95 -11.83 -9.17
CA ASP A 69 20.63 -11.22 -9.15
C ASP A 69 19.79 -11.75 -7.97
N VAL A 70 19.94 -13.03 -7.63
CA VAL A 70 19.32 -13.61 -6.42
C VAL A 70 19.89 -12.98 -5.16
N GLU A 71 21.21 -12.83 -5.07
CA GLU A 71 21.88 -12.15 -3.96
C GLU A 71 21.39 -10.69 -3.82
N SER A 72 21.36 -9.94 -4.93
CA SER A 72 20.88 -8.56 -4.95
C SER A 72 19.39 -8.45 -4.53
N LEU A 73 18.56 -9.41 -4.92
CA LEU A 73 17.16 -9.47 -4.49
C LEU A 73 17.07 -9.65 -2.96
N VAL A 74 17.83 -10.59 -2.41
CA VAL A 74 17.87 -10.85 -0.96
C VAL A 74 18.44 -9.65 -0.20
N ASP A 75 19.42 -8.95 -0.76
CA ASP A 75 19.99 -7.73 -0.17
C ASP A 75 18.93 -6.62 -0.08
N GLY A 76 18.14 -6.42 -1.15
CA GLY A 76 17.07 -5.43 -1.15
C GLY A 76 15.99 -5.72 -0.11
N LEU A 77 15.60 -6.97 0.03
CA LEU A 77 14.66 -7.43 1.07
C LEU A 77 15.26 -7.25 2.47
N SER A 78 16.51 -7.65 2.66
CA SER A 78 17.22 -7.60 3.95
C SER A 78 17.44 -6.16 4.43
N ALA A 79 17.71 -5.23 3.52
CA ALA A 79 17.84 -3.81 3.85
C ALA A 79 16.53 -3.25 4.42
N LEU A 80 15.37 -3.56 3.79
CA LEU A 80 14.07 -3.16 4.33
C LEU A 80 13.75 -3.87 5.64
N ALA A 81 14.06 -5.16 5.76
CA ALA A 81 13.88 -5.94 6.98
C ALA A 81 14.65 -5.31 8.17
N ALA A 82 15.90 -4.91 7.94
CA ALA A 82 16.73 -4.23 8.94
C ALA A 82 16.11 -2.88 9.38
N LEU A 83 15.60 -2.09 8.43
CA LEU A 83 14.96 -0.80 8.72
C LEU A 83 13.74 -0.95 9.65
N HIS A 84 13.00 -2.05 9.51
CA HIS A 84 11.80 -2.33 10.31
C HIS A 84 12.03 -3.32 11.46
N ASN A 85 13.30 -3.71 11.74
CA ASN A 85 13.67 -4.70 12.76
C ASN A 85 12.97 -6.07 12.56
N VAL A 86 12.84 -6.49 11.31
CA VAL A 86 12.27 -7.78 10.93
C VAL A 86 13.39 -8.79 10.74
N SER A 87 13.26 -9.97 11.36
CA SER A 87 14.19 -11.09 11.17
C SER A 87 13.67 -12.03 10.09
N VAL A 88 14.43 -12.26 9.03
CA VAL A 88 14.15 -13.35 8.09
C VAL A 88 14.57 -14.66 8.76
N VAL A 89 13.58 -15.49 9.15
CA VAL A 89 13.81 -16.65 10.03
C VAL A 89 13.80 -17.98 9.29
N GLY A 90 13.60 -17.96 7.98
CA GLY A 90 13.61 -19.15 7.13
C GLY A 90 12.93 -18.92 5.80
N GLY A 91 12.65 -19.99 5.08
CA GLY A 91 12.00 -19.94 3.78
C GLY A 91 12.28 -21.17 2.93
N ASN A 92 12.15 -21.01 1.63
CA ASN A 92 12.38 -22.07 0.65
C ASN A 92 12.97 -21.50 -0.63
N ILE A 93 13.72 -22.30 -1.36
CA ILE A 93 14.19 -21.99 -2.71
C ILE A 93 13.85 -23.18 -3.61
N THR A 94 13.15 -22.92 -4.72
CA THR A 94 12.84 -23.93 -5.72
C THR A 94 13.06 -23.38 -7.13
N ARG A 95 13.22 -24.27 -8.10
CA ARG A 95 13.43 -23.93 -9.51
C ARG A 95 12.13 -24.08 -10.28
N THR A 96 11.89 -23.20 -11.27
CA THR A 96 10.76 -23.25 -12.19
C THR A 96 11.22 -23.06 -13.63
N THR A 97 10.39 -23.50 -14.59
CA THR A 97 10.45 -23.09 -15.99
C THR A 97 9.57 -21.88 -16.30
N GLY A 98 8.80 -21.42 -15.31
CA GLY A 98 7.90 -20.25 -15.40
C GLY A 98 8.57 -18.95 -14.90
N PRO A 99 7.76 -17.94 -14.56
CA PRO A 99 8.22 -16.64 -14.11
C PRO A 99 8.89 -16.71 -12.72
N LEU A 100 9.63 -15.64 -12.38
CA LEU A 100 10.10 -15.41 -11.03
C LEU A 100 8.92 -15.14 -10.09
N VAL A 101 8.87 -15.87 -8.98
CA VAL A 101 7.91 -15.61 -7.89
C VAL A 101 8.68 -15.42 -6.59
N VAL A 102 8.36 -14.34 -5.89
CA VAL A 102 8.87 -14.05 -4.56
C VAL A 102 7.69 -14.00 -3.60
N ASP A 103 7.56 -15.03 -2.78
CA ASP A 103 6.49 -15.15 -1.79
C ASP A 103 7.07 -14.88 -0.39
N VAL A 104 6.44 -13.95 0.32
CA VAL A 104 6.84 -13.58 1.68
C VAL A 104 5.66 -13.81 2.61
N THR A 105 5.91 -14.55 3.69
CA THR A 105 5.01 -14.59 4.84
C THR A 105 5.63 -13.74 5.95
N ALA A 106 4.92 -12.71 6.40
CA ALA A 106 5.40 -11.85 7.46
C ALA A 106 4.51 -11.93 8.69
N GLY A 107 5.11 -11.76 9.85
CA GLY A 107 4.39 -11.77 11.11
C GLY A 107 4.87 -10.72 12.09
N GLY A 108 3.95 -10.31 12.93
CA GLY A 108 4.18 -9.31 13.95
C GLY A 108 3.19 -9.42 15.10
N THR A 109 3.25 -8.50 16.02
CA THR A 109 2.36 -8.48 17.18
C THR A 109 1.67 -7.14 17.34
N VAL A 110 0.48 -7.19 17.92
CA VAL A 110 -0.29 -6.02 18.29
C VAL A 110 -0.86 -6.19 19.70
N ALA A 111 -0.78 -5.17 20.53
CA ALA A 111 -1.35 -5.21 21.86
C ALA A 111 -2.87 -5.42 21.82
N SER A 112 -3.41 -6.18 22.77
CA SER A 112 -4.85 -6.45 22.88
C SER A 112 -5.67 -5.16 22.83
N ARG A 113 -6.73 -5.16 22.03
CA ARG A 113 -7.64 -4.03 21.79
C ARG A 113 -6.99 -2.81 21.10
N LYS A 114 -5.82 -3.01 20.44
CA LYS A 114 -5.13 -1.96 19.67
C LYS A 114 -5.06 -2.26 18.18
N TRP A 115 -5.44 -3.46 17.76
CA TRP A 115 -5.49 -3.83 16.35
C TRP A 115 -6.56 -3.02 15.61
N LEU A 116 -6.30 -2.79 14.35
CA LEU A 116 -7.24 -2.21 13.39
C LEU A 116 -7.68 -3.30 12.41
N THR A 117 -8.87 -3.16 11.88
CA THR A 117 -9.44 -4.01 10.83
C THR A 117 -10.18 -3.15 9.82
N ARG A 118 -10.61 -3.75 8.71
CA ARG A 118 -11.48 -3.10 7.72
C ARG A 118 -12.86 -2.75 8.30
N ALA A 119 -13.35 -3.50 9.29
CA ALA A 119 -14.63 -3.27 9.96
C ALA A 119 -14.50 -2.26 11.11
N GLY A 120 -15.56 -1.48 11.34
CA GLY A 120 -15.67 -0.58 12.51
C GLY A 120 -15.91 0.88 12.16
N ALA A 121 -15.89 1.26 10.88
CA ALA A 121 -16.30 2.60 10.46
C ALA A 121 -17.79 2.82 10.75
N VAL A 122 -18.15 4.04 11.07
CA VAL A 122 -19.53 4.46 11.36
C VAL A 122 -19.88 5.66 10.51
N ALA A 123 -21.13 5.76 10.09
CA ALA A 123 -21.63 6.93 9.36
C ALA A 123 -21.30 8.23 10.11
N GLY A 124 -20.67 9.17 9.42
CA GLY A 124 -20.16 10.43 9.97
C GLY A 124 -18.69 10.38 10.40
N ASP A 125 -18.02 9.23 10.33
CA ASP A 125 -16.56 9.16 10.46
C ASP A 125 -15.89 9.73 9.22
N ASP A 126 -14.83 10.50 9.41
CA ASP A 126 -14.02 11.04 8.32
C ASP A 126 -13.12 9.95 7.73
N ILE A 127 -12.94 9.97 6.40
CA ILE A 127 -11.99 9.15 5.66
C ILE A 127 -10.68 9.94 5.56
N TRP A 128 -9.60 9.35 6.06
CA TRP A 128 -8.25 9.91 6.01
C TRP A 128 -7.32 8.99 5.25
N VAL A 129 -6.42 9.55 4.48
CA VAL A 129 -5.38 8.83 3.72
C VAL A 129 -4.01 9.38 4.09
N SER A 130 -3.03 8.51 4.19
CA SER A 130 -1.63 8.90 4.34
C SER A 130 -0.97 9.22 3.00
N GLY A 131 0.01 10.09 3.00
CA GLY A 131 0.83 10.42 1.84
C GLY A 131 0.05 11.01 0.66
N THR A 132 0.50 10.69 -0.55
CA THR A 132 -0.15 11.02 -1.82
C THR A 132 -0.56 9.73 -2.55
N ILE A 133 -1.51 9.81 -3.48
CA ILE A 133 -2.00 8.70 -4.29
C ILE A 133 -1.73 8.95 -5.78
N GLY A 134 -1.76 7.88 -6.56
CA GLY A 134 -1.57 7.92 -8.02
C GLY A 134 -0.11 7.86 -8.44
N GLY A 135 0.84 8.03 -7.51
CA GLY A 135 2.27 8.01 -7.83
C GLY A 135 2.77 6.66 -8.31
N ALA A 136 2.38 5.57 -7.63
CA ALA A 136 2.77 4.23 -8.03
C ALA A 136 2.13 3.81 -9.35
N ALA A 137 0.85 4.08 -9.53
CA ALA A 137 0.14 3.75 -10.78
C ALA A 137 0.73 4.50 -11.98
N ALA A 138 0.97 5.81 -11.87
CA ALA A 138 1.64 6.58 -12.92
C ALA A 138 3.07 6.08 -13.16
N GLY A 139 3.80 5.73 -12.10
CA GLY A 139 5.13 5.16 -12.18
C GLY A 139 5.17 3.83 -12.94
N LEU A 140 4.17 2.98 -12.77
CA LEU A 140 4.02 1.74 -13.55
C LEU A 140 3.80 2.03 -15.04
N GLU A 141 2.90 2.96 -15.37
CA GLU A 141 2.66 3.37 -16.76
C GLU A 141 3.94 3.94 -17.41
N MET A 142 4.66 4.82 -16.70
CA MET A 142 5.92 5.39 -17.15
C MET A 142 6.98 4.32 -17.40
N LEU A 143 7.08 3.31 -16.51
CA LEU A 143 8.02 2.20 -16.66
C LEU A 143 7.64 1.30 -17.83
N ALA A 144 6.37 1.00 -18.00
CA ALA A 144 5.87 0.18 -19.11
C ALA A 144 6.10 0.87 -20.47
N GLU A 145 5.91 2.21 -20.53
CA GLU A 145 6.14 2.98 -21.75
C GLU A 145 7.65 3.08 -22.08
N SER A 146 8.51 3.21 -21.06
CA SER A 146 9.97 3.21 -21.28
C SER A 146 10.53 1.84 -21.67
N GLY A 147 9.87 0.75 -21.29
CA GLY A 147 10.22 -0.62 -21.63
C GLY A 147 11.55 -1.15 -21.05
N THR A 148 12.38 -0.30 -20.45
CA THR A 148 13.72 -0.64 -19.97
C THR A 148 14.06 0.04 -18.65
N ARG A 149 15.09 -0.49 -17.94
CA ARG A 149 15.64 0.14 -16.73
C ARG A 149 16.34 1.47 -17.02
N THR A 150 16.91 1.60 -18.20
CA THR A 150 17.56 2.81 -18.73
C THR A 150 16.82 3.23 -19.99
N PRO A 151 16.08 4.38 -19.97
CA PRO A 151 15.41 4.89 -21.17
C PRO A 151 16.39 5.19 -22.29
N ASP A 152 15.98 4.94 -23.51
CA ASP A 152 16.74 5.33 -24.71
C ASP A 152 16.87 6.87 -24.80
N PRO A 153 17.97 7.39 -25.40
CA PRO A 153 18.08 8.81 -25.67
C PRO A 153 16.90 9.32 -26.51
N GLY A 154 16.12 10.26 -25.96
CA GLY A 154 14.92 10.81 -26.60
C GLY A 154 13.59 10.24 -26.14
N SER A 155 13.57 9.16 -25.34
CA SER A 155 12.36 8.72 -24.66
C SER A 155 11.94 9.71 -23.58
N PRO A 156 10.63 9.83 -23.29
CA PRO A 156 10.17 10.61 -22.12
C PRO A 156 10.86 10.10 -20.86
N ILE A 157 11.49 10.99 -20.12
CA ILE A 157 12.16 10.63 -18.85
C ILE A 157 11.06 10.39 -17.81
N PRO A 158 10.94 9.16 -17.27
CA PRO A 158 9.99 8.88 -16.20
C PRO A 158 10.26 9.74 -14.96
N ASP A 159 9.22 10.21 -14.31
CA ASP A 159 9.37 10.91 -13.03
C ASP A 159 10.00 9.97 -11.98
N PRO A 160 11.15 10.32 -11.40
CA PRO A 160 11.86 9.43 -10.48
C PRO A 160 11.08 9.16 -9.19
N GLY A 161 10.23 10.10 -8.75
CA GLY A 161 9.39 9.94 -7.57
C GLY A 161 8.28 8.91 -7.79
N CYS A 162 7.57 9.00 -8.92
CA CYS A 162 6.54 8.03 -9.31
C CYS A 162 7.15 6.63 -9.51
N VAL A 163 8.28 6.55 -10.21
CA VAL A 163 9.00 5.28 -10.42
C VAL A 163 9.47 4.66 -9.11
N ALA A 164 10.00 5.48 -8.19
CA ALA A 164 10.45 4.99 -6.89
C ALA A 164 9.28 4.43 -6.06
N ARG A 165 8.12 5.07 -6.08
CA ARG A 165 6.92 4.56 -5.40
C ARG A 165 6.49 3.20 -5.91
N GLN A 166 6.55 2.99 -7.23
CA GLN A 166 6.20 1.71 -7.85
C GLN A 166 7.22 0.61 -7.54
N ARG A 167 8.52 0.94 -7.61
CA ARG A 167 9.59 -0.04 -7.39
C ARG A 167 9.84 -0.35 -5.92
N ARG A 168 9.79 0.68 -5.07
CA ARG A 168 10.14 0.63 -3.65
C ARG A 168 9.06 1.31 -2.80
N PRO A 169 7.86 0.73 -2.70
CA PRO A 169 6.83 1.27 -1.83
C PRO A 169 7.33 1.31 -0.38
N GLU A 170 6.94 2.36 0.34
CA GLU A 170 7.30 2.54 1.73
C GLU A 170 6.15 2.10 2.65
N PRO A 171 6.27 0.99 3.37
CA PRO A 171 5.22 0.53 4.26
C PRO A 171 5.06 1.47 5.46
N ARG A 172 3.84 1.89 5.76
CA ARG A 172 3.52 2.90 6.77
C ARG A 172 3.46 2.33 8.20
N VAL A 173 4.39 1.44 8.55
CA VAL A 173 4.39 0.68 9.82
C VAL A 173 4.32 1.61 11.04
N ARG A 174 5.18 2.64 11.11
CA ARG A 174 5.20 3.57 12.25
C ARG A 174 3.87 4.29 12.43
N LEU A 175 3.24 4.69 11.32
CA LEU A 175 1.94 5.35 11.33
C LEU A 175 0.84 4.38 11.78
N GLY A 176 0.74 3.20 11.18
CA GLY A 176 -0.24 2.18 11.55
C GLY A 176 -0.20 1.85 13.04
N VAL A 177 0.99 1.55 13.57
CA VAL A 177 1.22 1.27 14.99
C VAL A 177 0.82 2.46 15.87
N ALA A 178 1.14 3.70 15.50
CA ALA A 178 0.76 4.89 16.24
C ALA A 178 -0.77 5.10 16.25
N MET A 179 -1.45 4.86 15.12
CA MET A 179 -2.91 4.95 14.99
C MET A 179 -3.62 3.95 15.91
N GLY A 180 -3.16 2.69 15.95
CA GLY A 180 -3.71 1.66 16.83
C GLY A 180 -3.42 1.94 18.31
N ARG A 181 -2.16 2.25 18.67
CA ARG A 181 -1.77 2.59 20.05
C ARG A 181 -2.56 3.79 20.57
N GLY A 182 -2.72 4.83 19.76
CA GLY A 182 -3.47 6.04 20.06
C GLY A 182 -4.99 5.85 20.05
N ARG A 183 -5.51 4.72 19.55
CA ARG A 183 -6.94 4.50 19.26
C ARG A 183 -7.52 5.67 18.45
N ALA A 184 -6.74 6.15 17.46
CA ALA A 184 -7.09 7.30 16.65
C ALA A 184 -8.04 6.95 15.50
N ALA A 185 -8.02 5.69 15.03
CA ALA A 185 -8.89 5.16 14.01
C ALA A 185 -9.83 4.07 14.56
N ARG A 186 -10.97 3.87 13.88
CA ARG A 186 -11.93 2.79 14.11
C ARG A 186 -11.74 1.63 13.16
N ALA A 187 -11.36 1.93 11.92
CA ALA A 187 -11.04 0.98 10.87
C ALA A 187 -9.82 1.46 10.09
N ALA A 188 -9.12 0.55 9.46
CA ALA A 188 -8.01 0.83 8.57
C ALA A 188 -7.89 -0.23 7.49
N MET A 189 -7.27 0.17 6.37
CA MET A 189 -6.86 -0.68 5.27
C MET A 189 -5.69 0.00 4.55
N ASP A 190 -4.81 -0.77 3.94
CA ASP A 190 -3.81 -0.23 3.03
C ASP A 190 -4.36 -0.07 1.59
N LEU A 191 -3.63 0.65 0.76
CA LEU A 191 -4.01 0.95 -0.61
C LEU A 191 -3.23 0.06 -1.59
N SER A 192 -3.43 -1.26 -1.52
CA SER A 192 -2.86 -2.25 -2.46
C SER A 192 -3.56 -2.18 -3.82
N ASP A 193 -4.91 -2.21 -3.84
CA ASP A 193 -5.75 -2.19 -5.03
C ASP A 193 -6.35 -0.80 -5.34
N GLY A 194 -5.80 0.22 -4.71
CA GLY A 194 -6.20 1.62 -4.86
C GLY A 194 -7.20 2.12 -3.82
N LEU A 195 -7.35 3.44 -3.78
CA LEU A 195 -8.23 4.11 -2.81
C LEU A 195 -9.70 3.71 -2.99
N ALA A 196 -10.15 3.54 -4.23
CA ALA A 196 -11.53 3.17 -4.53
C ALA A 196 -11.88 1.79 -3.95
N ASP A 197 -10.96 0.82 -4.09
CA ASP A 197 -11.15 -0.52 -3.52
C ASP A 197 -11.11 -0.50 -2.00
N ALA A 198 -10.13 0.17 -1.40
CA ALA A 198 -10.00 0.27 0.06
C ALA A 198 -11.25 0.91 0.70
N VAL A 199 -11.78 1.99 0.12
CA VAL A 199 -13.03 2.61 0.57
C VAL A 199 -14.20 1.64 0.47
N ARG A 200 -14.31 0.91 -0.63
CA ARG A 200 -15.36 -0.08 -0.87
C ARG A 200 -15.31 -1.22 0.16
N GLN A 201 -14.12 -1.77 0.40
CA GLN A 201 -13.94 -2.86 1.35
C GLN A 201 -14.22 -2.45 2.81
N VAL A 202 -13.74 -1.27 3.23
CA VAL A 202 -14.02 -0.72 4.56
C VAL A 202 -15.52 -0.41 4.72
N ALA A 203 -16.15 0.18 3.70
CA ALA A 203 -17.58 0.46 3.71
C ALA A 203 -18.40 -0.82 3.81
N ALA A 204 -18.11 -1.83 2.99
CA ALA A 204 -18.79 -3.13 3.00
C ALA A 204 -18.62 -3.85 4.34
N ALA A 205 -17.38 -3.93 4.87
CA ALA A 205 -17.09 -4.57 6.16
C ALA A 205 -17.75 -3.86 7.36
N SER A 206 -18.11 -2.59 7.19
CA SER A 206 -18.70 -1.76 8.25
C SER A 206 -20.21 -1.52 8.06
N GLY A 207 -20.81 -1.93 6.94
CA GLY A 207 -22.23 -1.69 6.63
C GLY A 207 -22.58 -0.22 6.44
N VAL A 208 -21.70 0.57 5.81
CA VAL A 208 -21.84 2.00 5.56
C VAL A 208 -21.56 2.33 4.09
N GLY A 209 -22.00 3.51 3.63
CA GLY A 209 -21.57 4.07 2.37
C GLY A 209 -20.37 4.99 2.53
N ALA A 210 -19.93 5.62 1.44
CA ALA A 210 -18.81 6.55 1.45
C ALA A 210 -18.98 7.65 0.38
N ARG A 211 -18.53 8.86 0.72
CA ARG A 211 -18.40 9.98 -0.20
C ARG A 211 -17.00 10.55 -0.11
N LEU A 212 -16.25 10.45 -1.20
CA LEU A 212 -14.95 11.11 -1.36
C LEU A 212 -15.16 12.53 -1.91
N ASP A 213 -14.32 13.45 -1.50
CA ASP A 213 -14.23 14.81 -2.03
C ASP A 213 -13.06 14.89 -3.01
N ALA A 214 -13.36 15.01 -4.30
CA ALA A 214 -12.36 15.04 -5.36
C ALA A 214 -11.34 16.16 -5.18
N SER A 215 -11.76 17.31 -4.63
CA SER A 215 -10.89 18.47 -4.41
C SER A 215 -9.90 18.29 -3.26
N ALA A 216 -10.18 17.35 -2.36
CA ALA A 216 -9.35 17.04 -1.19
C ALA A 216 -8.38 15.88 -1.42
N LEU A 217 -8.44 15.20 -2.57
CA LEU A 217 -7.56 14.06 -2.86
C LEU A 217 -6.10 14.49 -2.98
N PRO A 218 -5.18 13.90 -2.22
CA PRO A 218 -3.76 14.23 -2.29
C PRO A 218 -3.08 13.50 -3.47
N ILE A 219 -3.46 13.87 -4.71
CA ILE A 219 -2.89 13.25 -5.91
C ILE A 219 -1.46 13.74 -6.11
N GLU A 220 -0.56 12.82 -6.43
CA GLU A 220 0.84 13.13 -6.75
C GLU A 220 0.90 14.10 -7.95
N PRO A 221 1.57 15.27 -7.82
CA PRO A 221 1.58 16.28 -8.90
C PRO A 221 2.14 15.74 -10.22
N ALA A 222 3.21 14.94 -10.19
CA ALA A 222 3.79 14.33 -11.38
C ALA A 222 2.83 13.33 -12.05
N ALA A 223 2.06 12.56 -11.26
CA ALA A 223 1.02 11.68 -11.77
C ALA A 223 -0.12 12.47 -12.42
N THR A 224 -0.54 13.58 -11.79
CA THR A 224 -1.55 14.49 -12.36
C THR A 224 -1.11 15.00 -13.72
N ALA A 225 0.12 15.52 -13.82
CA ALA A 225 0.67 16.03 -15.08
C ALA A 225 0.78 14.93 -16.16
N TRP A 226 1.19 13.71 -15.76
CA TRP A 226 1.29 12.54 -16.62
C TRP A 226 -0.04 12.20 -17.31
N TRP A 227 -1.10 12.09 -16.52
CA TRP A 227 -2.44 11.74 -17.04
C TRP A 227 -3.09 12.87 -17.82
N GLN A 228 -2.94 14.13 -17.38
CA GLN A 228 -3.45 15.29 -18.13
C GLN A 228 -2.83 15.38 -19.52
N ALA A 229 -1.50 15.16 -19.66
CA ALA A 229 -0.83 15.16 -20.94
C ALA A 229 -1.33 14.06 -21.92
N ARG A 230 -2.00 13.03 -21.38
CA ARG A 230 -2.61 11.91 -22.13
C ARG A 230 -4.12 12.03 -22.29
N GLY A 231 -4.72 13.13 -21.84
CA GLY A 231 -6.16 13.34 -21.88
C GLY A 231 -6.97 12.43 -20.93
N ALA A 232 -6.30 11.77 -19.97
CA ALA A 232 -6.93 10.98 -18.96
C ALA A 232 -7.38 11.84 -17.77
N ASP A 233 -8.40 11.38 -17.04
CA ASP A 233 -8.87 12.03 -15.82
C ASP A 233 -7.97 11.65 -14.63
N PRO A 234 -7.16 12.58 -14.07
CA PRO A 234 -6.24 12.25 -12.99
C PRO A 234 -6.94 11.78 -11.72
N ILE A 235 -8.14 12.25 -11.45
CA ILE A 235 -8.91 11.86 -10.25
C ILE A 235 -9.28 10.38 -10.36
N LEU A 236 -9.89 9.97 -11.47
CA LEU A 236 -10.29 8.58 -11.68
C LEU A 236 -9.08 7.65 -11.72
N ALA A 237 -8.01 8.04 -12.42
CA ALA A 237 -6.77 7.27 -12.49
C ALA A 237 -6.14 7.07 -11.10
N ALA A 238 -6.03 8.13 -10.30
CA ALA A 238 -5.41 8.08 -8.99
C ALA A 238 -6.20 7.25 -7.97
N ILE A 239 -7.54 7.32 -7.98
CA ILE A 239 -8.36 6.56 -7.02
C ILE A 239 -8.54 5.08 -7.41
N ALA A 240 -8.42 4.75 -8.71
CA ALA A 240 -8.49 3.38 -9.21
C ALA A 240 -7.14 2.69 -9.25
N GLY A 241 -6.04 3.45 -9.31
CA GLY A 241 -4.68 2.94 -9.38
C GLY A 241 -4.24 2.26 -8.09
N GLY A 242 -3.69 1.06 -8.20
CA GLY A 242 -3.19 0.28 -7.06
C GLY A 242 -1.71 0.50 -6.75
N GLU A 243 -1.20 -0.34 -5.84
CA GLU A 243 0.20 -0.44 -5.42
C GLU A 243 0.77 0.80 -4.71
N GLU A 244 -0.11 1.64 -4.15
CA GLU A 244 0.34 2.84 -3.40
C GLU A 244 0.88 2.50 -2.01
N TYR A 245 0.36 1.46 -1.36
CA TYR A 245 0.72 1.01 0.00
C TYR A 245 0.70 2.13 1.05
N GLU A 246 -0.10 3.16 0.79
CA GLU A 246 -0.52 4.13 1.79
C GLU A 246 -1.64 3.53 2.65
N LEU A 247 -2.03 4.21 3.73
CA LEU A 247 -3.07 3.73 4.64
C LEU A 247 -4.31 4.62 4.61
N LEU A 248 -5.48 3.98 4.52
CA LEU A 248 -6.78 4.57 4.76
C LEU A 248 -7.19 4.35 6.20
N PHE A 249 -7.79 5.39 6.84
CA PHE A 249 -8.33 5.32 8.19
C PHE A 249 -9.74 5.90 8.27
N ALA A 250 -10.62 5.20 8.99
CA ALA A 250 -11.88 5.76 9.46
C ALA A 250 -11.68 6.42 10.83
N VAL A 251 -11.89 7.74 10.90
CA VAL A 251 -11.63 8.52 12.12
C VAL A 251 -12.89 9.21 12.58
N SER A 252 -13.33 8.95 13.81
CA SER A 252 -14.49 9.61 14.37
C SER A 252 -14.20 11.10 14.65
N LYS A 253 -15.21 11.97 14.50
CA LYS A 253 -15.09 13.39 14.86
C LYS A 253 -14.60 13.60 16.30
N ARG A 254 -14.99 12.72 17.23
CA ARG A 254 -14.51 12.71 18.62
C ARG A 254 -13.07 12.23 18.75
N GLY A 255 -12.52 11.56 17.72
CA GLY A 255 -11.14 11.07 17.65
C GLY A 255 -10.12 12.10 17.19
N SER A 256 -10.54 13.30 16.78
CA SER A 256 -9.67 14.35 16.21
C SER A 256 -8.49 14.74 17.13
N GLY A 257 -8.70 14.76 18.43
CA GLY A 257 -7.62 15.02 19.40
C GLY A 257 -6.57 13.90 19.43
N ARG A 258 -7.00 12.63 19.30
CA ARG A 258 -6.09 11.49 19.25
C ARG A 258 -5.31 11.48 17.93
N LEU A 259 -5.97 11.75 16.81
CA LEU A 259 -5.32 11.91 15.52
C LEU A 259 -4.27 13.02 15.54
N ARG A 260 -4.56 14.16 16.16
CA ARG A 260 -3.60 15.25 16.32
C ARG A 260 -2.35 14.82 17.10
N ASN A 261 -2.50 13.99 18.13
CA ASN A 261 -1.38 13.44 18.88
C ASN A 261 -0.55 12.47 18.04
N VAL A 262 -1.18 11.61 17.22
CA VAL A 262 -0.48 10.74 16.28
C VAL A 262 0.33 11.57 15.28
N ARG A 263 -0.26 12.61 14.68
CA ARG A 263 0.43 13.50 13.72
C ARG A 263 1.64 14.22 14.31
N ARG A 264 1.67 14.47 15.62
CA ARG A 264 2.86 15.03 16.31
C ARG A 264 3.96 13.99 16.50
N GLN A 265 3.61 12.71 16.68
CA GLN A 265 4.55 11.61 16.86
C GLN A 265 5.11 11.10 15.55
N VAL A 266 4.27 11.12 14.50
CA VAL A 266 4.59 10.66 13.15
C VAL A 266 4.20 11.79 12.20
N ALA A 267 5.15 12.66 11.91
CA ALA A 267 4.93 13.85 11.08
C ALA A 267 4.89 13.51 9.59
N ASP A 268 5.55 12.43 9.18
CA ASP A 268 5.59 11.89 7.83
C ASP A 268 5.14 10.43 7.85
N PRO A 269 4.22 10.03 6.94
CA PRO A 269 3.57 10.83 5.89
C PRO A 269 2.49 11.81 6.42
N VAL A 270 2.20 12.82 5.59
CA VAL A 270 1.08 13.74 5.85
C VAL A 270 -0.23 12.96 5.79
N LEU A 271 -1.15 13.26 6.70
CA LEU A 271 -2.51 12.71 6.70
C LEU A 271 -3.49 13.71 6.13
N THR A 272 -4.23 13.32 5.11
CA THR A 272 -5.23 14.15 4.42
C THR A 272 -6.63 13.58 4.61
N ARG A 273 -7.58 14.44 4.98
CA ARG A 273 -9.00 14.07 4.99
C ARG A 273 -9.54 14.12 3.58
N VAL A 274 -10.04 13.00 3.09
CA VAL A 274 -10.47 12.86 1.68
C VAL A 274 -11.97 12.60 1.52
N GLY A 275 -12.73 12.46 2.62
CA GLY A 275 -14.15 12.18 2.52
C GLY A 275 -14.80 11.84 3.86
N VAL A 276 -15.95 11.20 3.79
CA VAL A 276 -16.77 10.81 4.94
C VAL A 276 -17.53 9.50 4.65
N PHE A 277 -17.64 8.64 5.66
CA PHE A 277 -18.54 7.48 5.60
C PHE A 277 -19.98 7.91 5.81
N THR A 278 -20.91 7.37 5.01
CA THR A 278 -22.33 7.75 4.96
C THR A 278 -23.24 6.65 5.49
N LYS A 279 -24.53 6.94 5.68
CA LYS A 279 -25.49 5.97 6.21
C LYS A 279 -25.95 4.92 5.19
N ASP A 280 -25.99 5.29 3.91
CA ASP A 280 -26.49 4.42 2.85
C ASP A 280 -25.36 3.54 2.30
N PRO A 281 -25.35 2.21 2.60
CA PRO A 281 -24.31 1.31 2.12
C PRO A 281 -24.24 1.17 0.60
N ALA A 282 -25.32 1.50 -0.13
CA ALA A 282 -25.36 1.46 -1.58
C ALA A 282 -24.68 2.69 -2.22
N SER A 283 -24.51 3.79 -1.45
CA SER A 283 -23.93 5.04 -1.95
C SER A 283 -22.40 5.04 -1.76
N LEU A 284 -21.67 4.77 -2.84
CA LEU A 284 -20.22 4.88 -2.93
C LEU A 284 -19.89 5.85 -4.07
N VAL A 285 -19.54 7.11 -3.73
CA VAL A 285 -19.45 8.19 -4.70
C VAL A 285 -18.22 9.07 -4.51
N VAL A 286 -17.84 9.75 -5.60
CA VAL A 286 -16.85 10.84 -5.63
C VAL A 286 -17.60 12.13 -5.93
N ASP A 287 -17.56 13.08 -5.01
CA ASP A 287 -18.14 14.40 -5.17
C ASP A 287 -17.14 15.32 -5.88
N ARG A 288 -17.55 15.86 -7.04
CA ARG A 288 -16.79 16.82 -7.86
C ARG A 288 -17.43 18.20 -7.82
N GLY A 289 -17.53 18.77 -6.61
CA GLY A 289 -18.11 20.11 -6.44
C GLY A 289 -19.62 20.14 -6.62
N GLY A 290 -20.32 19.14 -6.08
CA GLY A 290 -21.79 19.00 -6.13
C GLY A 290 -22.31 18.06 -7.20
N ARG A 291 -21.43 17.54 -8.07
CA ARG A 291 -21.73 16.42 -8.96
C ARG A 291 -21.15 15.15 -8.36
N GLU A 292 -21.99 14.16 -8.10
CA GLU A 292 -21.58 12.85 -7.60
C GLU A 292 -21.44 11.85 -8.75
N ASP A 293 -20.22 11.32 -8.91
CA ASP A 293 -19.93 10.21 -9.82
C ASP A 293 -19.78 8.91 -8.99
N ALA A 294 -20.17 7.78 -9.55
CA ALA A 294 -19.98 6.49 -8.87
C ALA A 294 -18.48 6.22 -8.64
N LEU A 295 -18.15 5.67 -7.48
CA LEU A 295 -16.78 5.26 -7.16
C LEU A 295 -16.32 4.19 -8.16
N PRO A 296 -15.20 4.39 -8.89
CA PRO A 296 -14.73 3.42 -9.87
C PRO A 296 -14.34 2.09 -9.22
N GLN A 297 -14.24 1.06 -10.03
CA GLN A 297 -13.65 -0.20 -9.59
C GLN A 297 -12.14 0.01 -9.38
N GLY A 298 -11.57 -0.56 -8.33
CA GLY A 298 -10.12 -0.69 -8.18
C GLY A 298 -9.54 -1.80 -9.08
N TYR A 299 -8.26 -2.07 -8.92
CA TYR A 299 -7.62 -3.18 -9.61
C TYR A 299 -8.27 -4.51 -9.24
N ARG A 300 -8.36 -5.45 -10.19
CA ARG A 300 -8.88 -6.80 -9.98
C ARG A 300 -7.95 -7.84 -10.60
N HIS A 301 -7.62 -8.85 -9.84
CA HIS A 301 -6.84 -9.99 -10.32
C HIS A 301 -7.66 -10.96 -11.18
N PHE A 302 -9.01 -10.96 -11.03
CA PHE A 302 -9.95 -11.88 -11.70
C PHE A 302 -11.21 -11.15 -12.15
#